data_f5dff7747a1761ab7807446891bb5246
#
_entry.id   f5dff7747a1761ab7807446891bb5246
#
_cell.length_a   1.000
_cell.length_b   1.000
_cell.length_c   1.000
_cell.angle_alpha   90.00
_cell.angle_beta   90.00
_cell.angle_gamma   90.00
#
_symmetry.space_group_name_H-M   'P 1'
#
loop_
_entity.id
_entity.type
_entity.pdbx_description
1 polymer ?
#
loop_
_entity_poly.entity_id
_entity_poly.type
_entity_poly.pdbx_seq_one_letter_code
_entity_poly.pdbx_strand_id
1 'polypeptide(L)'
;MGDVSEQPAEFPSDPVDVAPLGAVLEPLRARYAHWLGLDVDQVLDDRDEQPDQIRAMQLILRMERDRTPSWHAALRLAAAGAARICLDSRVRTDPDWRAAISTYTGGHIRKVTRRGRGAQWEATAELPGITLQDGETEVRAMLPGRVVELDKRVSKLQVGGTDAPVDEPPAAAPTDDTLQVWVPPEPVMTLGKTMAQTGHAGMIGAALLAGDDPQTLQKWSAAGCPTDARRASPDQWRSLTERLVDPADGWRRHRLLAVRDAGFTEIAPGTVTVIARAPR
;
A
#
# COMPACT_ATOMS: atom_id res chain seq x y z
N MET A 1 -51.02 -34.07 37.27
CA MET A 1 -50.67 -32.78 36.69
C MET A 1 -49.17 -32.69 36.73
N GLY A 2 -48.54 -33.12 35.65
CA GLY A 2 -47.07 -33.11 35.51
C GLY A 2 -46.64 -31.84 34.84
N ASP A 3 -45.75 -31.16 35.51
CA ASP A 3 -45.09 -29.93 35.06
C ASP A 3 -44.00 -30.32 34.05
N VAL A 4 -44.19 -29.98 32.80
CA VAL A 4 -43.18 -30.18 31.73
C VAL A 4 -42.42 -28.89 31.60
N SER A 5 -41.27 -28.80 32.25
CA SER A 5 -40.32 -27.72 32.06
C SER A 5 -39.65 -27.87 30.68
N GLU A 6 -40.05 -27.03 29.73
CA GLU A 6 -39.34 -26.82 28.43
C GLU A 6 -37.98 -26.18 28.72
N GLN A 7 -36.90 -26.94 28.45
CA GLN A 7 -35.55 -26.37 28.35
C GLN A 7 -35.43 -25.57 27.03
N PRO A 8 -34.91 -24.36 27.03
CA PRO A 8 -34.61 -23.62 25.78
C PRO A 8 -33.51 -24.35 25.02
N ALA A 9 -33.74 -24.61 23.75
CA ALA A 9 -32.76 -25.16 22.82
C ALA A 9 -31.59 -24.18 22.70
N GLU A 10 -30.42 -24.55 23.21
CA GLU A 10 -29.17 -23.91 22.88
C GLU A 10 -28.85 -24.18 21.38
N PHE A 11 -28.99 -23.15 20.55
CA PHE A 11 -28.46 -23.19 19.19
C PHE A 11 -26.92 -23.11 19.27
N PRO A 12 -26.18 -24.09 18.71
CA PRO A 12 -24.75 -24.00 18.65
C PRO A 12 -24.42 -22.78 17.77
N SER A 13 -23.83 -21.76 18.35
CA SER A 13 -23.19 -20.68 17.60
C SER A 13 -21.93 -21.27 16.98
N ASP A 14 -22.02 -21.70 15.72
CA ASP A 14 -20.84 -22.00 14.93
C ASP A 14 -19.90 -20.79 14.98
N PRO A 15 -18.60 -20.98 15.28
CA PRO A 15 -17.66 -19.89 15.24
C PRO A 15 -17.68 -19.33 13.81
N VAL A 16 -18.08 -18.08 13.68
CA VAL A 16 -17.98 -17.35 12.40
C VAL A 16 -16.53 -17.47 11.96
N ASP A 17 -16.30 -18.23 10.90
CA ASP A 17 -14.96 -18.43 10.33
C ASP A 17 -14.46 -17.08 9.81
N VAL A 18 -13.79 -16.34 10.69
CA VAL A 18 -13.28 -15.02 10.39
C VAL A 18 -12.01 -15.20 9.58
N ALA A 19 -12.08 -14.90 8.28
CA ALA A 19 -10.94 -14.99 7.36
C ALA A 19 -9.66 -14.39 8.00
N PRO A 20 -8.50 -15.02 7.79
CA PRO A 20 -7.22 -14.56 8.34
C PRO A 20 -6.91 -13.12 7.94
N LEU A 21 -6.15 -12.41 8.79
CA LEU A 21 -5.66 -11.07 8.46
C LEU A 21 -4.87 -11.11 7.13
N GLY A 22 -5.21 -10.23 6.21
CA GLY A 22 -4.55 -10.15 4.90
C GLY A 22 -5.04 -11.18 3.87
N ALA A 23 -6.05 -12.00 4.14
CA ALA A 23 -6.58 -12.97 3.17
C ALA A 23 -6.99 -12.33 1.83
N VAL A 24 -7.49 -11.09 1.84
CA VAL A 24 -7.82 -10.32 0.63
C VAL A 24 -6.60 -9.97 -0.23
N LEU A 25 -5.38 -10.13 0.29
CA LEU A 25 -4.12 -9.85 -0.41
C LEU A 25 -3.58 -11.08 -1.15
N GLU A 26 -4.20 -12.26 -0.99
CA GLU A 26 -3.74 -13.49 -1.65
C GLU A 26 -3.61 -13.37 -3.17
N PRO A 27 -4.56 -12.75 -3.93
CA PRO A 27 -4.40 -12.58 -5.37
C PRO A 27 -3.17 -11.74 -5.73
N LEU A 28 -2.84 -10.72 -4.91
CA LEU A 28 -1.63 -9.92 -5.10
C LEU A 28 -0.36 -10.74 -4.81
N ARG A 29 -0.35 -11.53 -3.73
CA ARG A 29 0.76 -12.41 -3.37
C ARG A 29 1.04 -13.43 -4.48
N ALA A 30 0.00 -14.11 -4.95
CA ALA A 30 0.12 -15.11 -6.00
C ALA A 30 0.68 -14.53 -7.30
N ARG A 31 0.21 -13.34 -7.70
CA ARG A 31 0.75 -12.66 -8.89
C ARG A 31 2.18 -12.18 -8.70
N TYR A 32 2.52 -11.65 -7.53
CA TYR A 32 3.90 -11.25 -7.25
C TYR A 32 4.84 -12.45 -7.35
N ALA A 33 4.48 -13.60 -6.75
CA ALA A 33 5.25 -14.83 -6.87
C ALA A 33 5.37 -15.31 -8.33
N HIS A 34 4.29 -15.20 -9.12
CA HIS A 34 4.31 -15.50 -10.55
C HIS A 34 5.24 -14.56 -11.31
N TRP A 35 5.15 -13.25 -11.06
CA TRP A 35 6.01 -12.25 -11.70
C TRP A 35 7.50 -12.43 -11.41
N LEU A 36 7.86 -12.99 -10.25
CA LEU A 36 9.26 -13.31 -9.96
C LEU A 36 9.89 -14.29 -10.96
N GLY A 37 9.08 -15.11 -11.62
CA GLY A 37 9.51 -16.07 -12.65
C GLY A 37 9.33 -15.60 -14.09
N LEU A 38 8.80 -14.38 -14.32
CA LEU A 38 8.54 -13.85 -15.66
C LEU A 38 9.60 -12.83 -16.09
N ASP A 39 9.82 -12.74 -17.40
CA ASP A 39 10.55 -11.63 -17.99
C ASP A 39 9.81 -10.31 -17.80
N VAL A 40 10.55 -9.20 -17.79
CA VAL A 40 10.01 -7.87 -17.51
C VAL A 40 8.86 -7.51 -18.46
N ASP A 41 9.00 -7.80 -19.75
CA ASP A 41 7.96 -7.51 -20.76
C ASP A 41 6.65 -8.27 -20.50
N GLN A 42 6.75 -9.50 -20.00
CA GLN A 42 5.58 -10.32 -19.64
C GLN A 42 4.86 -9.78 -18.39
N VAL A 43 5.64 -9.27 -17.41
CA VAL A 43 5.09 -8.67 -16.18
C VAL A 43 4.32 -7.39 -16.46
N LEU A 44 4.73 -6.65 -17.49
CA LEU A 44 4.19 -5.33 -17.83
C LEU A 44 3.06 -5.36 -18.86
N ASP A 45 2.63 -6.56 -19.27
CA ASP A 45 1.58 -6.72 -20.26
C ASP A 45 0.18 -6.46 -19.65
N ASP A 46 -0.42 -5.34 -20.06
CA ASP A 46 -1.72 -4.85 -19.57
C ASP A 46 -2.89 -5.13 -20.56
N ARG A 47 -2.69 -6.01 -21.55
CA ARG A 47 -3.58 -6.13 -22.72
C ARG A 47 -5.04 -6.44 -22.41
N ASP A 48 -5.35 -6.99 -21.24
CA ASP A 48 -6.67 -7.56 -20.95
C ASP A 48 -7.58 -6.68 -20.07
N GLU A 49 -7.16 -5.44 -19.71
CA GLU A 49 -7.96 -4.61 -18.82
C GLU A 49 -8.87 -3.65 -19.59
N GLN A 50 -10.18 -3.80 -19.41
CA GLN A 50 -11.16 -2.88 -20.01
C GLN A 50 -11.07 -1.50 -19.36
N PRO A 51 -11.07 -0.40 -20.15
CA PRO A 51 -10.87 0.96 -19.63
C PRO A 51 -11.85 1.38 -18.52
N ASP A 52 -13.09 0.90 -18.58
CA ASP A 52 -14.13 1.18 -17.59
C ASP A 52 -13.99 0.34 -16.31
N GLN A 53 -13.17 -0.71 -16.32
CA GLN A 53 -12.89 -1.57 -15.17
C GLN A 53 -11.61 -1.15 -14.42
N ILE A 54 -10.84 -0.22 -14.97
CA ILE A 54 -9.60 0.27 -14.35
C ILE A 54 -9.90 0.79 -12.94
N ARG A 55 -9.21 0.22 -11.95
CA ARG A 55 -9.31 0.61 -10.55
C ARG A 55 -8.03 1.26 -10.07
N ALA A 56 -8.18 2.22 -9.14
CA ALA A 56 -7.04 2.87 -8.51
C ALA A 56 -7.32 3.19 -7.04
N MET A 57 -6.28 3.09 -6.22
CA MET A 57 -6.24 3.67 -4.89
C MET A 57 -5.76 5.12 -4.99
N GLN A 58 -6.53 6.06 -4.49
CA GLN A 58 -6.11 7.45 -4.41
C GLN A 58 -5.34 7.67 -3.10
N LEU A 59 -4.16 8.26 -3.19
CA LEU A 59 -3.37 8.72 -2.06
C LEU A 59 -3.41 10.26 -2.07
N ILE A 60 -4.05 10.87 -1.09
CA ILE A 60 -4.21 12.32 -1.04
C ILE A 60 -3.25 12.88 0.00
N LEU A 61 -2.29 13.69 -0.43
CA LEU A 61 -1.38 14.43 0.42
C LEU A 61 -1.99 15.79 0.78
N ARG A 62 -2.04 16.11 2.08
CA ARG A 62 -2.42 17.46 2.52
C ARG A 62 -1.27 18.42 2.24
N MET A 63 -1.52 19.45 1.44
CA MET A 63 -0.54 20.47 1.07
C MET A 63 -1.11 21.86 1.25
N GLU A 64 -0.95 22.42 2.42
CA GLU A 64 -1.37 23.81 2.71
C GLU A 64 -0.38 24.81 2.10
N ARG A 65 -0.79 26.09 1.95
CA ARG A 65 0.04 27.11 1.28
C ARG A 65 1.25 27.52 2.10
N ASP A 66 1.10 27.51 3.40
CA ASP A 66 2.05 28.00 4.41
C ASP A 66 2.83 26.85 5.08
N ARG A 67 2.57 25.60 4.64
CA ARG A 67 3.14 24.43 5.25
C ARG A 67 3.57 23.39 4.20
N THR A 68 4.86 23.14 4.12
CA THR A 68 5.41 22.10 3.25
C THR A 68 5.42 20.77 4.00
N PRO A 69 4.80 19.70 3.45
CA PRO A 69 4.86 18.39 4.08
C PRO A 69 6.29 17.84 4.05
N SER A 70 6.65 17.04 5.06
CA SER A 70 7.90 16.29 5.06
C SER A 70 7.88 15.24 3.95
N TRP A 71 8.93 15.21 3.13
CA TRP A 71 9.10 14.23 2.06
C TRP A 71 9.15 12.81 2.63
N HIS A 72 9.96 12.59 3.68
CA HIS A 72 10.08 11.29 4.31
C HIS A 72 8.77 10.85 4.98
N ALA A 73 8.07 11.76 5.68
CA ALA A 73 6.79 11.43 6.29
C ALA A 73 5.72 11.08 5.25
N ALA A 74 5.65 11.83 4.14
CA ALA A 74 4.69 11.54 3.07
C ALA A 74 4.89 10.13 2.48
N LEU A 75 6.14 9.68 2.29
CA LEU A 75 6.44 8.33 1.80
C LEU A 75 6.06 7.25 2.82
N ARG A 76 6.42 7.46 4.10
CA ARG A 76 6.07 6.52 5.17
C ARG A 76 4.56 6.35 5.28
N LEU A 77 3.83 7.47 5.28
CA LEU A 77 2.37 7.47 5.38
C LEU A 77 1.69 6.86 4.15
N ALA A 78 2.26 7.04 2.96
CA ALA A 78 1.74 6.42 1.74
C ALA A 78 1.88 4.90 1.77
N ALA A 79 3.04 4.38 2.19
CA ALA A 79 3.28 2.94 2.33
C ALA A 79 2.40 2.33 3.43
N ALA A 80 2.39 2.93 4.63
CA ALA A 80 1.57 2.49 5.75
C ALA A 80 0.07 2.56 5.40
N GLY A 81 -0.39 3.64 4.78
CA GLY A 81 -1.79 3.84 4.40
C GLY A 81 -2.27 2.81 3.39
N ALA A 82 -1.46 2.51 2.37
CA ALA A 82 -1.80 1.52 1.36
C ALA A 82 -1.85 0.08 1.94
N ALA A 83 -1.02 -0.24 2.93
CA ALA A 83 -1.10 -1.51 3.64
C ALA A 83 -2.31 -1.55 4.59
N ARG A 84 -2.46 -0.53 5.45
CA ARG A 84 -3.50 -0.49 6.48
C ARG A 84 -4.91 -0.55 5.92
N ILE A 85 -5.17 0.09 4.77
CA ILE A 85 -6.52 0.05 4.17
C ILE A 85 -6.93 -1.36 3.77
N CYS A 86 -5.96 -2.22 3.40
CA CYS A 86 -6.18 -3.62 3.07
C CYS A 86 -6.24 -4.53 4.32
N LEU A 87 -5.67 -4.08 5.43
CA LEU A 87 -5.65 -4.80 6.72
C LEU A 87 -6.69 -4.28 7.71
N ASP A 88 -7.49 -3.28 7.32
CA ASP A 88 -8.53 -2.69 8.16
C ASP A 88 -9.58 -3.74 8.57
N SER A 89 -10.07 -3.62 9.80
CA SER A 89 -11.09 -4.54 10.33
C SER A 89 -12.35 -4.60 9.46
N ARG A 90 -12.69 -3.51 8.79
CA ARG A 90 -13.83 -3.42 7.84
C ARG A 90 -13.70 -4.40 6.67
N VAL A 91 -12.51 -4.79 6.27
CA VAL A 91 -12.32 -5.86 5.26
C VAL A 91 -12.98 -7.18 5.69
N ARG A 92 -13.12 -7.41 7.01
CA ARG A 92 -13.74 -8.62 7.56
C ARG A 92 -15.21 -8.43 7.94
N THR A 93 -15.62 -7.21 8.27
CA THR A 93 -16.93 -6.89 8.86
C THR A 93 -17.88 -6.16 7.92
N ASP A 94 -17.36 -5.54 6.84
CA ASP A 94 -18.12 -4.75 5.88
C ASP A 94 -18.00 -5.38 4.49
N PRO A 95 -19.11 -5.89 3.90
CA PRO A 95 -19.10 -6.53 2.58
C PRO A 95 -18.62 -5.60 1.46
N ASP A 96 -18.98 -4.31 1.50
CA ASP A 96 -18.61 -3.35 0.46
C ASP A 96 -17.11 -3.04 0.52
N TRP A 97 -16.57 -2.88 1.73
CA TRP A 97 -15.14 -2.71 1.94
C TRP A 97 -14.35 -3.93 1.45
N ARG A 98 -14.81 -5.12 1.82
CA ARG A 98 -14.21 -6.39 1.36
C ARG A 98 -14.24 -6.50 -0.16
N ALA A 99 -15.38 -6.24 -0.79
CA ALA A 99 -15.54 -6.33 -2.25
C ALA A 99 -14.61 -5.36 -2.98
N ALA A 100 -14.51 -4.11 -2.50
CA ALA A 100 -13.65 -3.10 -3.08
C ALA A 100 -12.16 -3.52 -3.04
N ILE A 101 -11.67 -3.99 -1.88
CA ILE A 101 -10.29 -4.42 -1.72
C ILE A 101 -10.02 -5.71 -2.51
N SER A 102 -10.89 -6.73 -2.44
CA SER A 102 -10.70 -7.99 -3.15
C SER A 102 -10.64 -7.80 -4.66
N THR A 103 -11.54 -6.99 -5.23
CA THR A 103 -11.52 -6.70 -6.67
C THR A 103 -10.25 -5.93 -7.06
N TYR A 104 -9.83 -4.97 -6.24
CA TYR A 104 -8.62 -4.20 -6.49
C TYR A 104 -7.34 -5.05 -6.43
N THR A 105 -7.21 -5.93 -5.44
CA THR A 105 -6.06 -6.83 -5.30
C THR A 105 -6.07 -7.95 -6.35
N GLY A 106 -7.23 -8.30 -6.89
CA GLY A 106 -7.39 -9.22 -8.03
C GLY A 106 -6.95 -8.64 -9.38
N GLY A 107 -6.90 -7.31 -9.53
CA GLY A 107 -6.47 -6.57 -10.72
C GLY A 107 -5.11 -5.86 -10.55
N HIS A 108 -4.78 -4.93 -11.45
CA HIS A 108 -3.62 -4.06 -11.28
C HIS A 108 -3.84 -3.11 -10.11
N ILE A 109 -2.89 -3.08 -9.17
CA ILE A 109 -2.98 -2.28 -7.93
C ILE A 109 -2.56 -0.82 -8.13
N ARG A 110 -3.08 -0.16 -9.17
CA ARG A 110 -2.72 1.24 -9.52
C ARG A 110 -2.91 2.18 -8.34
N LYS A 111 -2.00 3.13 -8.20
CA LYS A 111 -2.09 4.21 -7.23
C LYS A 111 -1.96 5.55 -7.92
N VAL A 112 -2.81 6.50 -7.51
CA VAL A 112 -2.76 7.88 -8.00
C VAL A 112 -2.60 8.81 -6.81
N THR A 113 -1.53 9.57 -6.80
CA THR A 113 -1.30 10.59 -5.77
C THR A 113 -1.93 11.91 -6.20
N ARG A 114 -2.65 12.52 -5.25
CA ARG A 114 -3.28 13.83 -5.41
C ARG A 114 -2.89 14.74 -4.27
N ARG A 115 -2.99 16.05 -4.48
CA ARG A 115 -2.84 17.04 -3.42
C ARG A 115 -4.18 17.71 -3.10
N GLY A 116 -4.48 17.84 -1.79
CA GLY A 116 -5.65 18.55 -1.29
C GLY A 116 -5.26 19.56 -0.23
N ARG A 117 -6.04 20.66 -0.10
CA ARG A 117 -5.85 21.68 0.94
C ARG A 117 -7.16 22.26 1.39
N GLY A 118 -7.19 22.79 2.63
CA GLY A 118 -8.34 23.46 3.22
C GLY A 118 -9.63 22.67 3.01
N ALA A 119 -10.71 23.32 2.58
CA ALA A 119 -12.01 22.69 2.38
C ALA A 119 -12.00 21.52 1.36
N GLN A 120 -11.06 21.51 0.40
CA GLN A 120 -10.93 20.38 -0.54
C GLN A 120 -10.41 19.12 0.18
N TRP A 121 -9.44 19.30 1.10
CA TRP A 121 -8.95 18.21 1.92
C TRP A 121 -10.04 17.71 2.87
N GLU A 122 -10.68 18.61 3.61
CA GLU A 122 -11.74 18.26 4.57
C GLU A 122 -12.89 17.49 3.91
N ALA A 123 -13.31 17.90 2.71
CA ALA A 123 -14.37 17.21 1.97
C ALA A 123 -14.03 15.73 1.64
N THR A 124 -12.75 15.35 1.60
CA THR A 124 -12.36 13.96 1.38
C THR A 124 -12.51 13.09 2.62
N ALA A 125 -12.57 13.69 3.81
CA ALA A 125 -12.71 12.95 5.07
C ALA A 125 -14.06 12.22 5.20
N GLU A 126 -15.09 12.68 4.51
CA GLU A 126 -16.41 12.05 4.46
C GLU A 126 -16.48 10.81 3.56
N LEU A 127 -15.45 10.58 2.75
CA LEU A 127 -15.41 9.45 1.82
C LEU A 127 -14.75 8.23 2.47
N PRO A 128 -15.06 7.00 2.01
CA PRO A 128 -14.42 5.79 2.51
C PRO A 128 -12.90 5.83 2.34
N GLY A 129 -12.17 5.66 3.43
CA GLY A 129 -10.71 5.74 3.45
C GLY A 129 -10.16 5.78 4.87
N ILE A 130 -8.86 5.95 4.99
CA ILE A 130 -8.14 6.13 6.26
C ILE A 130 -7.20 7.33 6.15
N THR A 131 -7.10 8.13 7.20
CA THR A 131 -6.13 9.23 7.27
C THR A 131 -5.04 8.86 8.27
N LEU A 132 -3.80 9.08 7.88
CA LEU A 132 -2.63 8.91 8.70
C LEU A 132 -1.90 10.24 8.83
N GLN A 133 -1.24 10.43 9.97
CA GLN A 133 -0.49 11.64 10.28
C GLN A 133 0.87 11.30 10.88
N ASP A 134 1.88 12.07 10.52
CA ASP A 134 3.22 12.04 11.08
C ASP A 134 3.76 13.47 11.16
N GLY A 135 3.86 13.98 12.40
CA GLY A 135 4.07 15.41 12.64
C GLY A 135 2.95 16.24 11.99
N GLU A 136 3.33 17.15 11.12
CA GLU A 136 2.40 18.02 10.39
C GLU A 136 1.99 17.47 9.01
N THR A 137 2.54 16.33 8.62
CA THR A 137 2.22 15.70 7.33
C THR A 137 1.04 14.74 7.48
N GLU A 138 0.05 14.89 6.61
CA GLU A 138 -1.14 14.04 6.57
C GLU A 138 -1.32 13.42 5.18
N VAL A 139 -1.60 12.13 5.15
CA VAL A 139 -1.93 11.39 3.92
C VAL A 139 -3.23 10.62 4.15
N ARG A 140 -4.14 10.71 3.19
CA ARG A 140 -5.37 9.92 3.17
C ARG A 140 -5.29 8.87 2.09
N ALA A 141 -5.36 7.60 2.46
CA ALA A 141 -5.55 6.48 1.54
C ALA A 141 -7.05 6.23 1.38
N MET A 142 -7.55 6.35 0.15
CA MET A 142 -8.96 6.13 -0.16
C MET A 142 -9.22 4.67 -0.44
N LEU A 143 -10.43 4.20 -0.10
CA LEU A 143 -10.88 2.89 -0.54
C LEU A 143 -10.79 2.81 -2.08
N PRO A 144 -10.11 1.80 -2.66
CA PRO A 144 -9.93 1.72 -4.10
C PRO A 144 -11.26 1.50 -4.84
N GLY A 145 -11.43 2.19 -5.95
CA GLY A 145 -12.62 2.13 -6.78
C GLY A 145 -12.31 2.30 -8.26
N ARG A 146 -13.33 2.18 -9.12
CA ARG A 146 -13.20 2.40 -10.55
C ARG A 146 -12.88 3.88 -10.84
N VAL A 147 -11.92 4.12 -11.73
CA VAL A 147 -11.49 5.48 -12.07
C VAL A 147 -12.63 6.29 -12.70
N VAL A 148 -13.49 5.63 -13.47
CA VAL A 148 -14.65 6.26 -14.12
C VAL A 148 -15.74 6.69 -13.12
N GLU A 149 -15.75 6.13 -11.90
CA GLU A 149 -16.71 6.43 -10.82
C GLU A 149 -16.11 7.31 -9.72
N LEU A 150 -14.95 7.88 -9.97
CA LEU A 150 -14.26 8.68 -8.94
C LEU A 150 -15.13 9.84 -8.46
N ASP A 151 -15.34 9.94 -7.14
CA ASP A 151 -16.12 11.02 -6.53
C ASP A 151 -15.59 12.40 -6.94
N LYS A 152 -16.50 13.36 -7.20
CA LYS A 152 -16.17 14.71 -7.66
C LYS A 152 -15.25 15.47 -6.70
N ARG A 153 -15.33 15.18 -5.38
CA ARG A 153 -14.46 15.80 -4.37
C ARG A 153 -13.00 15.36 -4.56
N VAL A 154 -12.77 14.15 -5.04
CA VAL A 154 -11.44 13.59 -5.31
C VAL A 154 -10.99 13.93 -6.73
N SER A 155 -11.85 13.79 -7.74
CA SER A 155 -11.48 14.03 -9.15
C SER A 155 -11.05 15.49 -9.41
N LYS A 156 -11.52 16.46 -8.62
CA LYS A 156 -11.12 17.87 -8.69
C LYS A 156 -9.74 18.16 -8.08
N LEU A 157 -9.18 17.22 -7.30
CA LEU A 157 -7.86 17.40 -6.71
C LEU A 157 -6.78 17.24 -7.78
N GLN A 158 -5.73 18.03 -7.68
CA GLN A 158 -4.64 18.00 -8.64
C GLN A 158 -3.77 16.75 -8.47
N VAL A 159 -3.45 16.10 -9.58
CA VAL A 159 -2.49 14.98 -9.64
C VAL A 159 -1.06 15.55 -9.76
N GLY A 160 -0.86 16.54 -10.62
CA GLY A 160 0.45 17.17 -10.82
C GLY A 160 0.84 18.17 -9.73
N GLY A 161 2.14 18.49 -9.67
CA GLY A 161 2.69 19.49 -8.72
C GLY A 161 2.63 19.03 -7.27
N THR A 162 2.63 17.72 -7.03
CA THR A 162 2.81 17.14 -5.72
C THR A 162 4.31 16.97 -5.50
N ASP A 163 4.97 18.08 -5.15
CA ASP A 163 6.39 18.14 -4.90
C ASP A 163 6.68 18.81 -3.56
N ALA A 164 7.67 18.26 -2.85
CA ALA A 164 8.27 18.84 -1.67
C ALA A 164 9.78 18.58 -1.72
N PRO A 165 10.61 19.50 -1.20
CA PRO A 165 12.04 19.24 -1.09
C PRO A 165 12.28 18.02 -0.20
N VAL A 166 13.32 17.27 -0.51
CA VAL A 166 13.79 16.19 0.36
C VAL A 166 14.32 16.81 1.63
N ASP A 167 13.66 16.54 2.73
CA ASP A 167 14.07 16.96 4.07
C ASP A 167 15.08 15.95 4.68
N GLU A 168 15.57 16.22 5.88
CA GLU A 168 16.45 15.29 6.57
C GLU A 168 15.69 14.02 6.99
N PRO A 169 16.30 12.84 6.80
CA PRO A 169 15.68 11.60 7.26
C PRO A 169 15.60 11.57 8.80
N PRO A 170 14.67 10.80 9.37
CA PRO A 170 14.64 10.61 10.82
C PRO A 170 15.99 10.18 11.37
N ALA A 171 16.41 10.80 12.47
CA ALA A 171 17.70 10.51 13.10
C ALA A 171 17.79 9.08 13.65
N ALA A 172 16.65 8.51 14.08
CA ALA A 172 16.60 7.14 14.56
C ALA A 172 16.80 6.15 13.39
N ALA A 173 17.62 5.13 13.63
CA ALA A 173 17.71 4.01 12.70
C ALA A 173 16.40 3.21 12.73
N PRO A 174 15.95 2.69 11.57
CA PRO A 174 14.77 1.83 11.54
C PRO A 174 15.05 0.51 12.27
N THR A 175 14.04 0.00 12.95
CA THR A 175 14.07 -1.27 13.66
C THR A 175 13.64 -2.44 12.77
N ASP A 176 13.84 -3.68 13.21
CA ASP A 176 13.50 -4.87 12.41
C ASP A 176 11.97 -5.12 12.29
N ASP A 177 11.16 -4.50 13.14
CA ASP A 177 9.70 -4.52 13.08
C ASP A 177 9.10 -3.46 12.12
N THR A 178 9.96 -2.69 11.44
CA THR A 178 9.59 -1.59 10.54
C THR A 178 9.76 -2.01 9.07
N LEU A 179 8.76 -1.72 8.23
CA LEU A 179 8.93 -1.79 6.78
C LEU A 179 9.94 -0.72 6.35
N GLN A 180 11.09 -1.12 5.83
CA GLN A 180 12.12 -0.20 5.37
C GLN A 180 12.06 -0.06 3.86
N VAL A 181 11.92 1.16 3.37
CA VAL A 181 11.78 1.46 1.94
C VAL A 181 12.92 2.36 1.48
N TRP A 182 13.61 1.94 0.43
CA TRP A 182 14.67 2.70 -0.22
C TRP A 182 14.22 3.18 -1.60
N VAL A 183 14.30 4.50 -1.77
CA VAL A 183 14.11 5.17 -3.06
C VAL A 183 15.47 5.23 -3.76
N PRO A 184 15.57 4.95 -5.07
CA PRO A 184 16.84 5.02 -5.80
C PRO A 184 17.43 6.43 -5.78
N PRO A 185 18.76 6.55 -5.89
CA PRO A 185 19.36 7.86 -6.11
C PRO A 185 18.97 8.46 -7.47
N GLU A 186 18.79 7.61 -8.49
CA GLU A 186 18.36 7.93 -9.85
C GLU A 186 17.48 6.79 -10.42
N PRO A 187 16.49 7.09 -11.29
CA PRO A 187 16.05 8.45 -11.69
C PRO A 187 15.32 9.17 -10.55
N VAL A 188 15.41 10.49 -10.53
CA VAL A 188 14.66 11.32 -9.56
C VAL A 188 13.19 11.32 -9.96
N MET A 189 12.34 10.93 -9.04
CA MET A 189 10.88 10.93 -9.21
C MET A 189 10.25 12.10 -8.44
N THR A 190 9.13 12.63 -8.95
CA THR A 190 8.29 13.55 -8.17
C THR A 190 7.86 12.92 -6.86
N LEU A 191 7.57 13.72 -5.83
CA LEU A 191 7.07 13.20 -4.56
C LEU A 191 5.80 12.37 -4.76
N GLY A 192 4.88 12.84 -5.60
CA GLY A 192 3.64 12.12 -5.90
C GLY A 192 3.88 10.74 -6.49
N LYS A 193 4.80 10.62 -7.45
CA LYS A 193 5.21 9.33 -8.03
C LYS A 193 5.85 8.44 -6.96
N THR A 194 6.77 8.99 -6.18
CA THR A 194 7.48 8.24 -5.12
C THR A 194 6.49 7.71 -4.07
N MET A 195 5.49 8.51 -3.66
CA MET A 195 4.41 8.07 -2.76
C MET A 195 3.62 6.88 -3.33
N ALA A 196 3.28 6.91 -4.63
CA ALA A 196 2.60 5.78 -5.27
C ALA A 196 3.47 4.52 -5.22
N GLN A 197 4.77 4.62 -5.50
CA GLN A 197 5.70 3.50 -5.50
C GLN A 197 5.94 2.95 -4.08
N THR A 198 6.08 3.81 -3.06
CA THR A 198 6.18 3.35 -1.67
C THR A 198 4.86 2.71 -1.20
N GLY A 199 3.71 3.22 -1.66
CA GLY A 199 2.41 2.58 -1.43
C GLY A 199 2.31 1.18 -2.03
N HIS A 200 2.91 0.94 -3.20
CA HIS A 200 3.04 -0.42 -3.74
C HIS A 200 3.88 -1.32 -2.83
N ALA A 201 5.02 -0.81 -2.35
CA ALA A 201 5.89 -1.57 -1.43
C ALA A 201 5.16 -1.97 -0.14
N GLY A 202 4.35 -1.07 0.44
CA GLY A 202 3.54 -1.36 1.62
C GLY A 202 2.54 -2.49 1.41
N MET A 203 1.78 -2.43 0.30
CA MET A 203 0.80 -3.49 -0.03
C MET A 203 1.46 -4.83 -0.36
N ILE A 204 2.53 -4.83 -1.17
CA ILE A 204 3.24 -6.05 -1.54
C ILE A 204 3.88 -6.69 -0.31
N GLY A 205 4.49 -5.88 0.56
CA GLY A 205 5.05 -6.35 1.84
C GLY A 205 3.98 -7.03 2.72
N ALA A 206 2.79 -6.41 2.84
CA ALA A 206 1.66 -6.99 3.56
C ALA A 206 1.20 -8.31 2.92
N ALA A 207 1.12 -8.38 1.58
CA ALA A 207 0.69 -9.57 0.85
C ALA A 207 1.66 -10.75 1.03
N LEU A 208 2.96 -10.49 0.94
CA LEU A 208 3.99 -11.52 1.12
C LEU A 208 4.02 -12.01 2.59
N LEU A 209 3.93 -11.10 3.56
CA LEU A 209 3.85 -11.48 4.98
C LEU A 209 2.57 -12.27 5.28
N ALA A 210 1.44 -11.95 4.68
CA ALA A 210 0.19 -12.69 4.89
C ALA A 210 0.31 -14.18 4.55
N GLY A 211 1.10 -14.51 3.52
CA GLY A 211 1.35 -15.90 3.13
C GLY A 211 2.50 -16.56 3.88
N ASP A 212 3.59 -15.85 4.09
CA ASP A 212 4.85 -16.45 4.52
C ASP A 212 5.13 -16.27 6.02
N ASP A 213 4.56 -15.23 6.64
CA ASP A 213 4.77 -14.93 8.07
C ASP A 213 3.59 -14.14 8.66
N PRO A 214 2.42 -14.79 8.84
CA PRO A 214 1.23 -14.13 9.35
C PRO A 214 1.39 -13.54 10.76
N GLN A 215 2.30 -14.09 11.57
CA GLN A 215 2.55 -13.57 12.92
C GLN A 215 3.24 -12.21 12.87
N THR A 216 4.24 -12.06 12.01
CA THR A 216 4.89 -10.76 11.77
C THR A 216 3.91 -9.77 11.15
N LEU A 217 3.04 -10.20 10.20
CA LEU A 217 1.98 -9.35 9.68
C LEU A 217 1.05 -8.84 10.78
N GLN A 218 0.63 -9.71 11.69
CA GLN A 218 -0.26 -9.35 12.80
C GLN A 218 0.39 -8.30 13.73
N LYS A 219 1.65 -8.51 14.11
CA LYS A 219 2.40 -7.57 14.96
C LYS A 219 2.57 -6.22 14.26
N TRP A 220 3.00 -6.23 13.00
CA TRP A 220 3.21 -5.03 12.20
C TRP A 220 1.90 -4.26 11.98
N SER A 221 0.81 -4.95 11.67
CA SER A 221 -0.53 -4.35 11.53
C SER A 221 -1.02 -3.75 12.85
N ALA A 222 -0.87 -4.47 13.97
CA ALA A 222 -1.28 -3.99 15.30
C ALA A 222 -0.49 -2.74 15.73
N ALA A 223 0.78 -2.63 15.33
CA ALA A 223 1.61 -1.45 15.55
C ALA A 223 1.31 -0.28 14.59
N GLY A 224 0.31 -0.42 13.68
CA GLY A 224 -0.07 0.60 12.71
C GLY A 224 0.77 0.63 11.44
N CYS A 225 1.42 -0.47 11.11
CA CYS A 225 2.29 -0.64 9.93
C CYS A 225 3.48 0.35 9.93
N PRO A 226 4.31 0.37 11.00
CA PRO A 226 5.45 1.27 11.06
C PRO A 226 6.33 1.12 9.81
N THR A 227 6.66 2.27 9.22
CA THR A 227 7.40 2.34 7.96
C THR A 227 8.50 3.39 8.08
N ASP A 228 9.68 3.08 7.57
CA ASP A 228 10.76 4.04 7.31
C ASP A 228 10.99 4.13 5.80
N ALA A 229 11.20 5.33 5.29
CA ALA A 229 11.44 5.54 3.87
C ALA A 229 12.59 6.53 3.69
N ARG A 230 13.60 6.14 2.91
CA ARG A 230 14.84 6.93 2.71
C ARG A 230 15.30 6.87 1.26
N ARG A 231 16.00 7.91 0.83
CA ARG A 231 16.78 7.83 -0.40
C ARG A 231 18.05 7.03 -0.14
N ALA A 232 18.29 6.01 -0.95
CA ALA A 232 19.50 5.20 -0.86
C ALA A 232 20.72 6.00 -1.39
N SER A 233 21.89 5.74 -0.82
CA SER A 233 23.14 6.10 -1.51
C SER A 233 23.35 5.18 -2.73
N PRO A 234 24.18 5.59 -3.73
CA PRO A 234 24.49 4.75 -4.88
C PRO A 234 25.02 3.35 -4.49
N ASP A 235 25.87 3.28 -3.49
CA ASP A 235 26.45 2.01 -3.02
C ASP A 235 25.40 1.14 -2.30
N GLN A 236 24.57 1.76 -1.47
CA GLN A 236 23.47 1.06 -0.82
C GLN A 236 22.48 0.52 -1.83
N TRP A 237 22.11 1.32 -2.84
CA TRP A 237 21.19 0.89 -3.90
C TRP A 237 21.77 -0.30 -4.69
N ARG A 238 23.06 -0.24 -5.05
CA ARG A 238 23.76 -1.33 -5.73
C ARG A 238 23.72 -2.62 -4.89
N SER A 239 24.08 -2.53 -3.60
CA SER A 239 24.04 -3.69 -2.70
C SER A 239 22.65 -4.30 -2.54
N LEU A 240 21.60 -3.47 -2.51
CA LEU A 240 20.20 -3.96 -2.46
C LEU A 240 19.81 -4.65 -3.78
N THR A 241 20.18 -4.07 -4.92
CA THR A 241 19.91 -4.64 -6.24
C THR A 241 20.61 -5.97 -6.47
N GLU A 242 21.88 -6.10 -6.03
CA GLU A 242 22.62 -7.34 -6.10
C GLU A 242 21.95 -8.49 -5.34
N ARG A 243 21.32 -8.20 -4.19
CA ARG A 243 20.57 -9.19 -3.42
C ARG A 243 19.20 -9.55 -4.02
N LEU A 244 18.78 -8.84 -5.05
CA LEU A 244 17.52 -9.04 -5.77
C LEU A 244 17.74 -9.53 -7.20
N VAL A 245 18.96 -9.96 -7.57
CA VAL A 245 19.22 -10.62 -8.86
C VAL A 245 18.34 -11.87 -9.01
N ASP A 246 18.17 -12.64 -7.94
CA ASP A 246 17.08 -13.61 -7.79
C ASP A 246 16.07 -13.05 -6.76
N PRO A 247 14.91 -12.54 -7.21
CA PRO A 247 13.92 -11.94 -6.32
C PRO A 247 13.36 -12.91 -5.28
N ALA A 248 13.22 -14.19 -5.61
CA ALA A 248 12.74 -15.21 -4.69
C ALA A 248 13.74 -15.44 -3.55
N ASP A 249 15.03 -15.46 -3.87
CA ASP A 249 16.11 -15.53 -2.88
C ASP A 249 16.19 -14.24 -2.06
N GLY A 250 16.04 -13.10 -2.71
CA GLY A 250 15.97 -11.79 -2.04
C GLY A 250 14.90 -11.76 -0.96
N TRP A 251 13.71 -12.27 -1.28
CA TRP A 251 12.64 -12.38 -0.28
C TRP A 251 12.95 -13.41 0.81
N ARG A 252 13.29 -14.64 0.43
CA ARG A 252 13.48 -15.72 1.41
C ARG A 252 14.60 -15.45 2.40
N ARG A 253 15.75 -14.91 1.94
CA ARG A 253 16.94 -14.70 2.79
C ARG A 253 16.97 -13.33 3.44
N HIS A 254 16.46 -12.30 2.76
CA HIS A 254 16.64 -10.91 3.16
C HIS A 254 15.34 -10.17 3.41
N ARG A 255 14.17 -10.79 3.16
CA ARG A 255 12.84 -10.15 3.20
C ARG A 255 12.76 -8.93 2.27
N LEU A 256 13.58 -8.92 1.22
CA LEU A 256 13.61 -7.85 0.23
C LEU A 256 12.56 -8.09 -0.85
N LEU A 257 11.93 -7.01 -1.26
CA LEU A 257 11.04 -6.96 -2.42
C LEU A 257 11.36 -5.73 -3.27
N ALA A 258 11.12 -5.80 -4.57
CA ALA A 258 11.27 -4.69 -5.50
C ALA A 258 9.92 -4.30 -6.09
N VAL A 259 9.71 -3.00 -6.29
CA VAL A 259 8.58 -2.47 -7.06
C VAL A 259 9.10 -2.03 -8.41
N ARG A 260 8.50 -2.55 -9.49
CA ARG A 260 8.81 -2.17 -10.87
C ARG A 260 7.71 -1.28 -11.43
N ASP A 261 8.11 -0.27 -12.18
CA ASP A 261 7.15 0.62 -12.84
C ASP A 261 6.57 -0.01 -14.10
N ALA A 262 5.27 0.15 -14.32
CA ALA A 262 4.59 -0.34 -15.52
C ALA A 262 4.78 0.58 -16.74
N GLY A 263 5.46 1.73 -16.59
CA GLY A 263 5.76 2.65 -17.69
C GLY A 263 4.64 3.60 -18.11
N PHE A 264 3.62 3.76 -17.27
CA PHE A 264 2.51 4.68 -17.58
C PHE A 264 2.82 6.17 -17.32
N THR A 265 4.00 6.49 -16.80
CA THR A 265 4.36 7.85 -16.36
C THR A 265 5.77 8.23 -16.82
N GLU A 266 6.46 9.02 -16.01
CA GLU A 266 7.79 9.59 -16.28
C GLU A 266 8.95 8.58 -16.23
N ILE A 267 8.69 7.32 -15.83
CA ILE A 267 9.70 6.28 -15.62
C ILE A 267 9.57 5.19 -16.70
N ALA A 268 10.69 4.73 -17.23
CA ALA A 268 10.71 3.66 -18.22
C ALA A 268 10.12 2.34 -17.64
N PRO A 269 9.37 1.58 -18.46
CA PRO A 269 8.79 0.30 -18.04
C PRO A 269 9.84 -0.66 -17.46
N GLY A 270 9.49 -1.37 -16.40
CA GLY A 270 10.37 -2.36 -15.76
C GLY A 270 11.44 -1.79 -14.83
N THR A 271 11.59 -0.46 -14.77
CA THR A 271 12.52 0.19 -13.84
C THR A 271 12.14 -0.14 -12.40
N VAL A 272 13.12 -0.56 -11.58
CA VAL A 272 12.94 -0.71 -10.14
C VAL A 272 12.89 0.67 -9.51
N THR A 273 11.73 1.04 -8.98
CA THR A 273 11.45 2.39 -8.46
C THR A 273 11.56 2.48 -6.94
N VAL A 274 11.40 1.38 -6.24
CA VAL A 274 11.73 1.25 -4.82
C VAL A 274 12.12 -0.19 -4.51
N ILE A 275 12.96 -0.36 -3.51
CA ILE A 275 13.25 -1.64 -2.87
C ILE A 275 12.79 -1.53 -1.42
N ALA A 276 12.12 -2.55 -0.90
CA ALA A 276 11.74 -2.57 0.50
C ALA A 276 12.19 -3.85 1.20
N ARG A 277 12.43 -3.74 2.50
CA ARG A 277 12.63 -4.86 3.40
C ARG A 277 11.44 -4.96 4.34
N ALA A 278 10.72 -6.06 4.29
CA ALA A 278 9.60 -6.32 5.18
C ALA A 278 10.08 -6.55 6.63
N PRO A 279 9.21 -6.29 7.63
CA PRO A 279 9.47 -6.58 9.04
C PRO A 279 9.83 -8.05 9.29
N ARG A 280 10.48 -8.29 10.42
CA ARG A 280 10.87 -9.63 10.91
C ARG A 280 10.34 -9.89 12.32
#